data_631a39340e175b5a3e871ddb50c20612
#
_entry.id   631a39340e175b5a3e871ddb50c20612
#
_cell.length_a   1.000
_cell.length_b   1.000
_cell.length_c   1.000
_cell.angle_alpha   90.00
_cell.angle_beta   90.00
_cell.angle_gamma   90.00
#
_symmetry.space_group_name_H-M   'P 1'
#
loop_
_entity.id
_entity.type
_entity.pdbx_description
1 polymer ?
#
loop_
_entity_poly.entity_id
_entity_poly.type
_entity_poly.pdbx_seq_one_letter_code
_entity_poly.pdbx_strand_id
1 'polypeptide(L)' 'GIGDGETVAALLHELEIRADRVAVELNLEILDRKDFETRGLREGDRVEILSFIGGGAR' A
#
# COMPACT_ATOMS: atom_id res chain seq x y z
N GLY A 1 -5.79 -12.46 7.50
CA GLY A 1 -5.76 -11.08 7.81
C GLY A 1 -4.36 -10.54 7.93
N ILE A 2 -4.30 -9.29 8.26
CA ILE A 2 -3.03 -8.61 8.39
C ILE A 2 -2.54 -8.75 9.82
N GLY A 3 -1.35 -9.26 9.96
CA GLY A 3 -0.77 -9.35 11.27
C GLY A 3 -0.10 -8.04 11.65
N ASP A 4 0.00 -7.80 12.93
CA ASP A 4 0.70 -6.62 13.39
C ASP A 4 2.13 -6.65 12.92
N GLY A 5 2.61 -5.53 12.44
CA GLY A 5 3.97 -5.43 12.00
C GLY A 5 4.19 -5.76 10.54
N GLU A 6 3.16 -6.23 9.88
CA GLU A 6 3.29 -6.48 8.45
C GLU A 6 3.42 -5.16 7.73
N THR A 7 4.33 -5.07 6.76
CA THR A 7 4.53 -3.82 6.05
C THR A 7 3.55 -3.67 4.91
N VAL A 8 3.45 -2.44 4.41
CA VAL A 8 2.62 -2.19 3.23
C VAL A 8 3.13 -3.00 2.05
N ALA A 9 4.46 -3.09 1.89
CA ALA A 9 5.02 -3.86 0.79
C ALA A 9 4.61 -5.33 0.89
N ALA A 10 4.62 -5.88 2.09
CA ALA A 10 4.22 -7.27 2.28
C ALA A 10 2.75 -7.46 1.94
N LEU A 11 1.92 -6.52 2.33
CA LEU A 11 0.50 -6.60 2.01
C LEU A 11 0.27 -6.58 0.51
N LEU A 12 0.93 -5.66 -0.19
CA LEU A 12 0.77 -5.57 -1.63
C LEU A 12 1.25 -6.85 -2.31
N HIS A 13 2.34 -7.41 -1.80
CA HIS A 13 2.86 -8.65 -2.36
C HIS A 13 1.86 -9.78 -2.18
N GLU A 14 1.24 -9.84 -1.02
CA GLU A 14 0.26 -10.87 -0.73
C GLU A 14 -0.94 -10.75 -1.65
N LEU A 15 -1.34 -9.54 -1.97
CA LEU A 15 -2.47 -9.29 -2.85
C LEU A 15 -2.09 -9.34 -4.32
N GLU A 16 -0.80 -9.58 -4.60
CA GLU A 16 -0.28 -9.64 -5.96
C GLU A 16 -0.48 -8.31 -6.70
N ILE A 17 -0.28 -7.24 -5.99
CA ILE A 17 -0.41 -5.90 -6.53
C ILE A 17 0.99 -5.31 -6.67
N ARG A 18 1.27 -4.73 -7.82
CA ARG A 18 2.56 -4.11 -8.05
C ARG A 18 2.59 -2.74 -7.38
N ALA A 19 3.60 -2.55 -6.54
CA ALA A 19 3.71 -1.31 -5.79
C ALA A 19 3.89 -0.09 -6.70
N ASP A 20 4.51 -0.29 -7.87
CA ASP A 20 4.75 0.83 -8.76
C ASP A 20 3.52 1.23 -9.57
N ARG A 21 2.42 0.54 -9.38
CA ARG A 21 1.19 0.82 -10.11
C ARG A 21 0.10 1.38 -9.24
N VAL A 22 0.39 1.63 -7.98
CA VAL A 22 -0.65 2.08 -7.05
C VAL A 22 -0.12 3.16 -6.16
N ALA A 23 -1.05 3.96 -5.66
CA ALA A 23 -0.79 4.83 -4.54
C ALA A 23 -1.46 4.22 -3.33
N VAL A 24 -0.86 4.37 -2.19
CA VAL A 24 -1.41 3.83 -0.96
C VAL A 24 -1.65 4.96 0.01
N GLU A 25 -2.86 4.99 0.56
CA GLU A 25 -3.16 5.91 1.65
C GLU A 25 -3.22 5.11 2.93
N LEU A 26 -2.57 5.62 3.95
CA LEU A 26 -2.60 5.00 5.26
C LEU A 26 -3.14 6.02 6.21
N ASN A 27 -4.29 5.73 6.79
CA ASN A 27 -4.96 6.63 7.72
C ASN A 27 -5.17 7.99 7.09
N LEU A 28 -5.63 7.99 5.85
CA LEU A 28 -6.00 9.19 5.10
C LEU A 28 -4.82 10.04 4.66
N GLU A 29 -3.63 9.46 4.72
CA GLU A 29 -2.44 10.17 4.26
C GLU A 29 -1.74 9.34 3.20
N ILE A 30 -1.27 10.01 2.15
CA ILE A 30 -0.52 9.34 1.10
C ILE A 30 0.80 8.85 1.68
N LEU A 31 1.09 7.59 1.48
CA LEU A 31 2.32 7.01 1.97
C LEU A 31 3.34 6.98 0.84
N ASP A 32 4.53 7.50 1.10
CA ASP A 32 5.60 7.46 0.12
C ASP A 32 6.00 6.02 -0.16
N ARG A 33 6.32 5.76 -1.43
CA ARG A 33 6.71 4.42 -1.81
C ARG A 33 7.93 3.93 -1.05
N LYS A 34 8.84 4.83 -0.74
CA LYS A 34 10.05 4.46 -0.01
C LYS A 34 9.72 3.91 1.38
N ASP A 35 8.55 4.21 1.89
CA ASP A 35 8.16 3.76 3.21
C ASP A 35 7.36 2.47 3.18
N PHE A 36 7.08 1.95 2.01
CA PHE A 36 6.27 0.74 1.89
C PHE A 36 6.91 -0.44 2.61
N GLU A 37 8.23 -0.50 2.64
CA GLU A 37 8.92 -1.63 3.23
C GLU A 37 9.24 -1.43 4.70
N THR A 38 9.05 -0.23 5.20
CA THR A 38 9.41 0.06 6.58
C THR A 38 8.21 0.36 7.46
N ARG A 39 7.13 0.86 6.87
CA ARG A 39 5.97 1.23 7.65
C ARG A 39 5.16 -0.01 8.00
N GLY A 40 5.17 -0.38 9.26
CA GLY A 40 4.39 -1.52 9.71
C GLY A 40 2.93 -1.16 9.87
N LEU A 41 2.07 -2.10 9.58
CA LEU A 41 0.64 -1.93 9.73
C LEU A 41 0.20 -2.45 11.08
N ARG A 42 -0.81 -1.84 11.64
CA ARG A 42 -1.35 -2.23 12.92
C ARG A 42 -2.84 -2.39 12.82
N GLU A 43 -3.36 -3.11 13.79
CA GLU A 43 -4.80 -3.24 13.88
C GLU A 43 -5.42 -1.85 14.01
N GLY A 44 -6.47 -1.61 13.26
CA GLY A 44 -7.11 -0.31 13.27
C GLY A 44 -6.63 0.64 12.21
N ASP A 45 -5.50 0.34 11.57
CA ASP A 45 -5.04 1.18 10.48
C ASP A 45 -5.98 1.07 9.30
N ARG A 46 -6.15 2.19 8.62
CA ARG A 46 -6.99 2.23 7.44
C ARG A 46 -6.11 2.34 6.22
N VAL A 47 -6.20 1.34 5.36
CA VAL A 47 -5.36 1.28 4.16
C VAL A 47 -6.26 1.38 2.94
N GLU A 48 -5.94 2.32 2.05
CA GLU A 48 -6.65 2.45 0.78
C GLU A 48 -5.65 2.37 -0.35
N ILE A 49 -5.97 1.58 -1.34
CA ILE A 49 -5.08 1.37 -2.47
C ILE A 49 -5.75 1.94 -3.71
N LEU A 50 -5.06 2.87 -4.35
CA LEU A 50 -5.57 3.54 -5.53
C LEU A 50 -4.75 3.10 -6.74
N SER A 51 -5.41 2.56 -7.71
CA SER A 51 -4.74 1.99 -8.85
C SER A 51 -4.63 3.01 -9.97
N PHE A 52 -3.50 3.03 -10.66
CA PHE A 52 -3.30 3.95 -11.78
C PHE A 52 -3.59 3.26 -13.10
N ILE A 53 -4.68 2.62 -13.19
CA ILE A 53 -4.98 1.83 -14.34
C ILE A 53 -5.12 2.69 -15.56
N GLY A 54 -4.46 2.31 -16.55
CA GLY A 54 -4.60 2.87 -17.81
C GLY A 54 -4.20 4.29 -17.87
N GLY A 55 -3.80 4.70 -16.82
CA GLY A 55 -3.46 6.01 -16.81
C GLY A 55 -2.68 6.30 -17.96
N GLY A 56 -2.90 6.79 -18.33
CA GLY A 56 -2.18 7.04 -19.04
C GLY A 56 -1.81 6.60 -20.12
N ALA A 57 -2.10 6.42 -20.36
CA ALA A 57 -1.48 6.16 -21.22
C ALA A 57 -1.49 6.98 -22.27
N ARG A 58 -1.56 7.26 -22.17
CA ARG A 58 -1.46 7.83 -22.79
C ARG A 58 -1.14 8.13 -23.07
#